data_e0292f32998a8dc6637f89d69a3e97dc
#
_entry.id   e0292f32998a8dc6637f89d69a3e97dc
#
_cell.length_a   1.000
_cell.length_b   1.000
_cell.length_c   1.000
_cell.angle_alpha   90.00
_cell.angle_beta   90.00
_cell.angle_gamma   90.00
#
_symmetry.space_group_name_H-M   'P 1'
#
loop_
_entity.id
_entity.type
_entity.pdbx_description
1 polymer ?
#
loop_
_entity_poly.entity_id
_entity_poly.type
_entity_poly.pdbx_seq_one_letter_code
_entity_poly.pdbx_strand_id
1 'polypeptide(L)'
;MRFLSWGIVATCGFLLAGPAAKATDLDLPPSPHFNSPHYNWTGFYAGVFGGGAYAAWAADYCRNGACRHGEGQAGGFAVGVYGGYNYQFANRFVIGGEFDWGKSSSSRDEHIFGDSALLSGFGAFGSARLRAGYAFDRLLAFGAVGVGVASISNGYRYTIQKGCDTLQQFISDEQVKAGLIAGGGFEYAFTQHFVGRGEYLYANYGSTTLSGRDRTRVEFHNEMHLVRVGASYRF
;
A
#
# COMPACT_ATOMS: atom_id res chain seq x y z
N MET A 1 26.57 31.24 -33.03
CA MET A 1 26.76 30.92 -34.45
C MET A 1 27.39 29.55 -34.58
N ARG A 2 26.62 28.53 -34.94
CA ARG A 2 27.06 27.32 -35.66
C ARG A 2 25.83 26.47 -35.95
N PHE A 3 25.47 26.37 -37.17
CA PHE A 3 24.38 25.60 -37.77
C PHE A 3 24.72 24.11 -37.75
N LEU A 4 23.77 23.24 -37.34
CA LEU A 4 23.81 21.80 -37.62
C LEU A 4 22.75 21.46 -38.66
N SER A 5 23.25 20.92 -39.72
CA SER A 5 22.55 20.48 -40.94
C SER A 5 21.73 19.18 -40.71
N TRP A 6 20.52 19.19 -41.22
CA TRP A 6 19.65 18.00 -41.35
C TRP A 6 20.06 17.19 -42.58
N GLY A 7 20.38 15.93 -42.38
CA GLY A 7 20.55 14.94 -43.42
C GLY A 7 19.23 14.24 -43.76
N ILE A 8 18.75 14.42 -44.95
CA ILE A 8 17.61 13.70 -45.52
C ILE A 8 18.13 12.35 -46.06
N VAL A 9 17.63 11.25 -45.51
CA VAL A 9 17.85 9.90 -46.07
C VAL A 9 16.65 9.56 -46.96
N ALA A 10 16.88 9.52 -48.24
CA ALA A 10 15.94 9.04 -49.26
C ALA A 10 15.99 7.51 -49.33
N THR A 11 14.95 6.83 -48.90
CA THR A 11 14.76 5.39 -49.10
C THR A 11 14.09 5.13 -50.46
N CYS A 12 14.88 4.53 -51.33
CA CYS A 12 14.46 4.06 -52.66
C CYS A 12 13.60 2.79 -52.52
N GLY A 13 12.30 2.89 -52.88
CA GLY A 13 11.40 1.75 -52.86
C GLY A 13 11.61 0.86 -54.11
N PHE A 14 11.98 -0.39 -53.90
CA PHE A 14 12.00 -1.43 -54.95
C PHE A 14 10.62 -2.11 -54.99
N LEU A 15 9.84 -1.84 -56.03
CA LEU A 15 8.61 -2.56 -56.35
C LEU A 15 8.99 -3.88 -57.07
N LEU A 16 8.96 -4.99 -56.35
CA LEU A 16 8.98 -6.32 -56.96
C LEU A 16 7.54 -6.76 -57.21
N ALA A 17 7.13 -6.70 -58.51
CA ALA A 17 5.92 -7.33 -58.96
C ALA A 17 6.16 -8.86 -59.02
N GLY A 18 5.66 -9.58 -58.01
CA GLY A 18 5.61 -11.06 -58.01
C GLY A 18 4.33 -11.55 -58.70
N PRO A 19 4.36 -12.74 -59.33
CA PRO A 19 3.18 -13.32 -60.01
C PRO A 19 2.10 -13.64 -58.95
N ALA A 20 0.84 -13.29 -59.28
CA ALA A 20 -0.31 -13.60 -58.46
C ALA A 20 -0.47 -15.12 -58.36
N ALA A 21 -0.12 -15.67 -57.20
CA ALA A 21 -0.46 -17.05 -56.85
C ALA A 21 -1.97 -17.12 -56.63
N LYS A 22 -2.67 -17.96 -57.36
CA LYS A 22 -4.05 -18.33 -57.09
C LYS A 22 -4.08 -19.04 -55.72
N ALA A 23 -4.78 -18.41 -54.77
CA ALA A 23 -5.07 -19.05 -53.50
C ALA A 23 -6.01 -20.26 -53.79
N THR A 24 -5.49 -21.45 -53.71
CA THR A 24 -6.30 -22.66 -53.56
C THR A 24 -6.91 -22.55 -52.17
N ASP A 25 -8.26 -22.57 -52.10
CA ASP A 25 -9.00 -22.77 -50.85
C ASP A 25 -8.54 -24.10 -50.26
N LEU A 26 -7.57 -24.01 -49.35
CA LEU A 26 -7.27 -25.11 -48.45
C LEU A 26 -8.38 -25.07 -47.37
N ASP A 27 -9.30 -26.03 -47.45
CA ASP A 27 -10.21 -26.38 -46.35
C ASP A 27 -9.34 -26.77 -45.14
N LEU A 28 -8.87 -25.75 -44.42
CA LEU A 28 -8.20 -25.97 -43.13
C LEU A 28 -9.27 -26.50 -42.17
N PRO A 29 -9.04 -27.64 -41.54
CA PRO A 29 -9.96 -28.12 -40.51
C PRO A 29 -10.12 -27.00 -39.47
N PRO A 30 -11.34 -26.78 -38.96
CA PRO A 30 -11.59 -25.73 -37.98
C PRO A 30 -10.55 -25.86 -36.85
N SER A 31 -9.82 -24.79 -36.65
CA SER A 31 -8.80 -24.75 -35.58
C SER A 31 -9.45 -25.20 -34.29
N PRO A 32 -8.90 -26.18 -33.57
CA PRO A 32 -9.47 -26.58 -32.30
C PRO A 32 -9.55 -25.32 -31.45
N HIS A 33 -10.76 -24.89 -31.15
CA HIS A 33 -10.98 -23.85 -30.15
C HIS A 33 -10.53 -24.44 -28.83
N PHE A 34 -9.27 -24.23 -28.48
CA PHE A 34 -8.81 -24.40 -27.11
C PHE A 34 -9.57 -23.37 -26.29
N ASN A 35 -10.74 -23.75 -25.81
CA ASN A 35 -11.35 -23.09 -24.68
C ASN A 35 -10.37 -23.28 -23.51
N SER A 36 -9.38 -22.39 -23.42
CA SER A 36 -8.60 -22.31 -22.19
C SER A 36 -9.59 -22.03 -21.08
N PRO A 37 -9.73 -22.92 -20.09
CA PRO A 37 -10.67 -22.70 -19.02
C PRO A 37 -10.34 -21.35 -18.41
N HIS A 38 -11.30 -20.42 -18.47
CA HIS A 38 -11.17 -19.10 -17.84
C HIS A 38 -10.84 -19.32 -16.37
N TYR A 39 -9.83 -18.60 -15.87
CA TYR A 39 -9.45 -18.69 -14.48
C TYR A 39 -10.63 -18.22 -13.59
N ASN A 40 -11.00 -19.06 -12.62
CA ASN A 40 -12.10 -18.76 -11.70
C ASN A 40 -11.55 -18.23 -10.37
N TRP A 41 -11.91 -17.02 -10.00
CA TRP A 41 -11.48 -16.36 -8.76
C TRP A 41 -12.31 -16.76 -7.53
N THR A 42 -13.27 -17.69 -7.62
CA THR A 42 -14.05 -18.17 -6.48
C THR A 42 -13.25 -19.13 -5.64
N GLY A 43 -13.23 -18.94 -4.33
CA GLY A 43 -12.61 -19.86 -3.38
C GLY A 43 -11.88 -19.16 -2.25
N PHE A 44 -11.43 -19.96 -1.30
CA PHE A 44 -10.59 -19.53 -0.20
C PHE A 44 -9.15 -19.32 -0.67
N TYR A 45 -8.46 -18.40 -0.04
CA TYR A 45 -7.03 -18.18 -0.24
C TYR A 45 -6.35 -17.76 1.04
N ALA A 46 -5.06 -18.07 1.15
CA ALA A 46 -4.19 -17.62 2.21
C ALA A 46 -2.81 -17.28 1.64
N GLY A 47 -2.15 -16.28 2.18
CA GLY A 47 -0.88 -15.80 1.66
C GLY A 47 -0.06 -14.99 2.64
N VAL A 48 1.09 -14.56 2.16
CA VAL A 48 2.04 -13.72 2.87
C VAL A 48 2.30 -12.45 2.08
N PHE A 49 2.63 -11.37 2.78
CA PHE A 49 3.03 -10.12 2.14
C PHE A 49 4.26 -9.50 2.78
N GLY A 50 4.96 -8.68 2.00
CA GLY A 50 6.00 -7.79 2.45
C GLY A 50 5.92 -6.47 1.69
N GLY A 51 6.36 -5.37 2.32
CA GLY A 51 6.28 -4.08 1.64
C GLY A 51 6.83 -2.92 2.45
N GLY A 52 6.72 -1.73 1.88
CA GLY A 52 7.07 -0.46 2.53
C GLY A 52 5.86 0.17 3.21
N ALA A 53 6.03 0.56 4.45
CA ALA A 53 5.04 1.31 5.22
C ALA A 53 5.54 2.75 5.41
N TYR A 54 4.68 3.73 5.12
CA TYR A 54 4.91 5.14 5.40
C TYR A 54 3.85 5.62 6.38
N ALA A 55 4.30 6.07 7.54
CA ALA A 55 3.47 6.78 8.49
C ALA A 55 3.67 8.27 8.29
N ALA A 56 2.60 8.99 8.01
CA ALA A 56 2.59 10.44 8.02
C ALA A 56 1.87 10.92 9.29
N TRP A 57 2.45 11.90 9.97
CA TRP A 57 1.81 12.53 11.10
C TRP A 57 1.94 14.04 11.00
N ALA A 58 0.87 14.74 11.34
CA ALA A 58 0.86 16.17 11.53
C ALA A 58 0.59 16.45 13.01
N ALA A 59 1.37 17.32 13.63
CA ALA A 59 1.21 17.69 15.03
C ALA A 59 1.02 19.19 15.18
N ASP A 60 -0.09 19.59 15.80
CA ASP A 60 -0.32 20.96 16.22
C ASP A 60 0.09 21.11 17.70
N TYR A 61 1.15 21.82 17.92
CA TYR A 61 1.68 22.12 19.25
C TYR A 61 1.25 23.51 19.68
N CYS A 62 0.45 23.61 20.71
CA CYS A 62 0.02 24.89 21.29
C CYS A 62 0.49 25.03 22.74
N ARG A 63 1.19 26.15 23.05
CA ARG A 63 1.61 26.53 24.41
C ARG A 63 1.35 28.01 24.66
N ASN A 64 0.65 28.33 25.75
CA ASN A 64 0.34 29.72 26.14
C ASN A 64 -0.27 30.60 25.03
N GLY A 65 -1.11 30.00 24.16
CA GLY A 65 -1.75 30.74 23.07
C GLY A 65 -0.91 30.85 21.79
N ALA A 66 0.34 30.41 21.78
CA ALA A 66 1.16 30.29 20.58
C ALA A 66 1.10 28.86 20.04
N CYS A 67 0.65 28.70 18.79
CA CYS A 67 0.58 27.41 18.11
C CYS A 67 1.67 27.31 17.04
N ARG A 68 2.24 26.13 16.90
CA ARG A 68 3.18 25.76 15.82
C ARG A 68 2.74 24.44 15.22
N HIS A 69 2.90 24.35 13.92
CA HIS A 69 2.62 23.16 13.13
C HIS A 69 3.93 22.44 12.82
N GLY A 70 3.94 21.11 12.99
CA GLY A 70 5.04 20.23 12.64
C GLY A 70 4.50 19.04 11.86
N GLU A 71 5.18 18.66 10.81
CA GLU A 71 4.86 17.47 10.00
C GLU A 71 6.07 16.54 10.01
N GLY A 72 5.80 15.23 10.07
CA GLY A 72 6.86 14.24 10.01
C GLY A 72 6.41 13.00 9.22
N GLN A 73 7.38 12.31 8.65
CA GLN A 73 7.17 11.06 7.93
C GLN A 73 8.12 10.01 8.47
N ALA A 74 7.60 8.84 8.80
CA ALA A 74 8.38 7.69 9.19
C ALA A 74 8.21 6.58 8.17
N GLY A 75 9.30 6.19 7.51
CA GLY A 75 9.34 5.04 6.61
C GLY A 75 9.77 3.79 7.36
N GLY A 76 9.22 2.65 6.98
CA GLY A 76 9.58 1.36 7.54
C GLY A 76 9.21 0.21 6.62
N PHE A 77 9.49 -0.99 7.08
CA PHE A 77 9.15 -2.21 6.39
C PHE A 77 8.01 -2.93 7.12
N ALA A 78 7.09 -3.53 6.36
CA ALA A 78 5.98 -4.29 6.91
C ALA A 78 5.94 -5.70 6.32
N VAL A 79 5.63 -6.69 7.17
CA VAL A 79 5.44 -8.09 6.77
C VAL A 79 4.23 -8.67 7.48
N GLY A 80 3.58 -9.64 6.84
CA GLY A 80 2.42 -10.27 7.45
C GLY A 80 1.81 -11.37 6.60
N VAL A 81 0.65 -11.79 7.05
CA VAL A 81 -0.17 -12.82 6.41
C VAL A 81 -1.54 -12.25 6.08
N TYR A 82 -2.19 -12.82 5.10
CA TYR A 82 -3.57 -12.49 4.76
C TYR A 82 -4.34 -13.73 4.30
N GLY A 83 -5.64 -13.67 4.41
CA GLY A 83 -6.52 -14.73 3.93
C GLY A 83 -7.93 -14.23 3.75
N GLY A 84 -8.68 -14.92 2.89
CA GLY A 84 -10.02 -14.49 2.58
C GLY A 84 -10.77 -15.47 1.68
N TYR A 85 -11.92 -15.01 1.24
CA TYR A 85 -12.77 -15.71 0.29
C TYR A 85 -13.25 -14.75 -0.79
N ASN A 86 -13.17 -15.20 -2.05
CA ASN A 86 -13.71 -14.48 -3.19
C ASN A 86 -14.86 -15.28 -3.81
N TYR A 87 -15.82 -14.55 -4.35
CA TYR A 87 -16.89 -15.08 -5.19
C TYR A 87 -16.91 -14.34 -6.52
N GLN A 88 -16.76 -15.06 -7.63
CA GLN A 88 -16.80 -14.51 -8.98
C GLN A 88 -18.17 -14.77 -9.60
N PHE A 89 -18.81 -13.71 -10.06
CA PHE A 89 -20.06 -13.78 -10.81
C PHE A 89 -19.81 -14.13 -12.30
N ALA A 90 -20.86 -14.56 -12.99
CA ALA A 90 -20.80 -14.91 -14.42
C ALA A 90 -20.35 -13.72 -15.31
N ASN A 91 -20.59 -12.48 -14.89
CA ASN A 91 -20.17 -11.25 -15.57
C ASN A 91 -18.73 -10.83 -15.26
N ARG A 92 -17.92 -11.73 -14.64
CA ARG A 92 -16.53 -11.51 -14.24
C ARG A 92 -16.32 -10.53 -13.08
N PHE A 93 -17.38 -10.01 -12.47
CA PHE A 93 -17.26 -9.29 -11.21
C PHE A 93 -16.86 -10.25 -10.10
N VAL A 94 -15.99 -9.78 -9.22
CA VAL A 94 -15.52 -10.52 -8.05
C VAL A 94 -15.81 -9.70 -6.82
N ILE A 95 -16.44 -10.32 -5.81
CA ILE A 95 -16.58 -9.74 -4.48
C ILE A 95 -15.94 -10.67 -3.46
N GLY A 96 -15.48 -10.14 -2.33
CA GLY A 96 -14.87 -10.97 -1.31
C GLY A 96 -14.70 -10.27 0.02
N GLY A 97 -14.29 -11.06 1.00
CA GLY A 97 -13.87 -10.61 2.32
C GLY A 97 -12.44 -11.06 2.59
N GLU A 98 -11.66 -10.21 3.22
CA GLU A 98 -10.26 -10.47 3.51
C GLU A 98 -9.90 -9.99 4.92
N PHE A 99 -9.05 -10.77 5.58
CA PHE A 99 -8.42 -10.42 6.83
C PHE A 99 -6.90 -10.43 6.63
N ASP A 100 -6.22 -9.49 7.27
CA ASP A 100 -4.77 -9.52 7.35
C ASP A 100 -4.26 -9.22 8.77
N TRP A 101 -3.04 -9.68 9.01
CA TRP A 101 -2.30 -9.41 10.22
C TRP A 101 -0.82 -9.28 9.90
N GLY A 102 -0.18 -8.25 10.45
CA GLY A 102 1.22 -7.98 10.18
C GLY A 102 1.92 -7.18 11.26
N LYS A 103 3.21 -6.99 11.05
CA LYS A 103 4.04 -6.08 11.84
C LYS A 103 4.75 -5.09 10.93
N SER A 104 4.89 -3.87 11.43
CA SER A 104 5.68 -2.82 10.81
C SER A 104 6.89 -2.48 11.70
N SER A 105 8.03 -2.19 11.06
CA SER A 105 9.22 -1.67 11.72
C SER A 105 9.36 -0.15 11.55
N SER A 106 8.25 0.54 11.29
CA SER A 106 8.23 1.98 11.09
C SER A 106 8.40 2.67 12.44
N SER A 107 9.59 3.25 12.69
CA SER A 107 9.89 4.09 13.85
C SER A 107 10.81 5.22 13.44
N ARG A 108 10.60 6.41 13.97
CA ARG A 108 11.46 7.56 13.77
C ARG A 108 11.54 8.44 15.00
N ASP A 109 12.75 8.93 15.25
CA ASP A 109 13.05 10.00 16.20
C ASP A 109 13.11 11.31 15.42
N GLU A 110 12.23 12.25 15.70
CA GLU A 110 12.26 13.59 15.10
C GLU A 110 12.58 14.62 16.18
N HIS A 111 13.70 15.35 16.00
CA HIS A 111 14.06 16.47 16.86
C HIS A 111 13.29 17.72 16.43
N ILE A 112 12.38 18.22 17.28
CA ILE A 112 11.53 19.37 16.93
C ILE A 112 12.06 20.67 17.53
N PHE A 113 12.64 20.65 18.71
CA PHE A 113 13.17 21.83 19.39
C PHE A 113 14.32 21.47 20.33
N GLY A 114 15.55 21.90 20.01
CA GLY A 114 16.69 21.69 20.89
C GLY A 114 16.84 20.23 21.33
N ASP A 115 16.68 19.98 22.62
CA ASP A 115 16.79 18.64 23.24
C ASP A 115 15.47 17.86 23.31
N SER A 116 14.42 18.26 22.58
CA SER A 116 13.12 17.56 22.59
C SER A 116 12.92 16.75 21.33
N ALA A 117 12.55 15.47 21.47
CA ALA A 117 12.29 14.58 20.34
C ALA A 117 10.88 13.97 20.47
N LEU A 118 10.17 13.92 19.34
CA LEU A 118 8.93 13.14 19.16
C LEU A 118 9.30 11.78 18.57
N LEU A 119 8.76 10.74 19.19
CA LEU A 119 8.90 9.37 18.72
C LEU A 119 7.52 8.86 18.31
N SER A 120 7.41 8.38 17.08
CA SER A 120 6.20 7.73 16.61
C SER A 120 6.56 6.44 15.87
N GLY A 121 5.84 5.37 16.16
CA GLY A 121 6.07 4.07 15.54
C GLY A 121 4.80 3.27 15.40
N PHE A 122 4.71 2.48 14.32
CA PHE A 122 3.66 1.50 14.11
C PHE A 122 4.21 0.10 14.38
N GLY A 123 3.55 -0.63 15.28
CA GLY A 123 3.90 -2.00 15.65
C GLY A 123 3.09 -3.04 14.89
N ALA A 124 2.34 -3.85 15.62
CA ALA A 124 1.42 -4.82 15.04
C ALA A 124 0.19 -4.12 14.47
N PHE A 125 -0.31 -4.62 13.35
CA PHE A 125 -1.55 -4.13 12.74
C PHE A 125 -2.35 -5.29 12.14
N GLY A 126 -3.65 -5.09 11.98
CA GLY A 126 -4.53 -6.03 11.32
C GLY A 126 -5.72 -5.33 10.69
N SER A 127 -6.37 -5.96 9.74
CA SER A 127 -7.55 -5.41 9.12
C SER A 127 -8.58 -6.46 8.72
N ALA A 128 -9.84 -6.00 8.62
CA ALA A 128 -10.94 -6.74 8.00
C ALA A 128 -11.52 -5.87 6.89
N ARG A 129 -11.54 -6.39 5.66
CA ARG A 129 -11.88 -5.61 4.47
C ARG A 129 -12.86 -6.36 3.58
N LEU A 130 -13.78 -5.61 3.00
CA LEU A 130 -14.54 -6.03 1.84
C LEU A 130 -13.77 -5.63 0.58
N ARG A 131 -13.80 -6.48 -0.42
CA ARG A 131 -13.13 -6.23 -1.70
C ARG A 131 -14.09 -6.47 -2.86
N ALA A 132 -13.95 -5.67 -3.90
CA ALA A 132 -14.67 -5.80 -5.14
C ALA A 132 -13.73 -5.55 -6.31
N GLY A 133 -13.89 -6.30 -7.40
CA GLY A 133 -12.98 -6.19 -8.53
C GLY A 133 -13.57 -6.76 -9.82
N TYR A 134 -12.76 -6.71 -10.85
CA TYR A 134 -13.10 -7.25 -12.15
C TYR A 134 -11.99 -8.17 -12.66
N ALA A 135 -12.37 -9.38 -13.08
CA ALA A 135 -11.45 -10.39 -13.55
C ALA A 135 -11.26 -10.32 -15.08
N PHE A 136 -10.03 -10.09 -15.48
CA PHE A 136 -9.55 -10.20 -16.86
C PHE A 136 -8.81 -11.53 -17.03
N ASP A 137 -9.55 -12.63 -16.95
CA ASP A 137 -9.03 -13.98 -16.92
C ASP A 137 -8.07 -14.19 -15.71
N ARG A 138 -6.77 -14.26 -15.94
CA ARG A 138 -5.75 -14.45 -14.90
C ARG A 138 -5.35 -13.17 -14.14
N LEU A 139 -5.82 -12.01 -14.57
CA LEU A 139 -5.60 -10.73 -13.91
C LEU A 139 -6.88 -10.28 -13.21
N LEU A 140 -6.80 -9.97 -11.93
CA LEU A 140 -7.88 -9.34 -11.16
C LEU A 140 -7.45 -7.94 -10.72
N ALA A 141 -8.18 -6.92 -11.16
CA ALA A 141 -8.08 -5.58 -10.62
C ALA A 141 -9.13 -5.40 -9.53
N PHE A 142 -8.75 -4.92 -8.35
CA PHE A 142 -9.67 -4.81 -7.21
C PHE A 142 -9.46 -3.55 -6.39
N GLY A 143 -10.55 -3.10 -5.76
CA GLY A 143 -10.55 -2.14 -4.67
C GLY A 143 -10.99 -2.83 -3.38
N ALA A 144 -10.57 -2.28 -2.24
CA ALA A 144 -10.91 -2.79 -0.93
C ALA A 144 -11.19 -1.64 0.04
N VAL A 145 -12.13 -1.85 0.96
CA VAL A 145 -12.49 -0.92 2.01
C VAL A 145 -12.83 -1.70 3.28
N GLY A 146 -12.46 -1.18 4.43
CA GLY A 146 -12.73 -1.87 5.68
C GLY A 146 -12.25 -1.12 6.90
N VAL A 147 -12.08 -1.88 7.98
CA VAL A 147 -11.60 -1.37 9.26
C VAL A 147 -10.29 -2.06 9.62
N GLY A 148 -9.40 -1.33 10.26
CA GLY A 148 -8.14 -1.85 10.76
C GLY A 148 -7.88 -1.42 12.18
N VAL A 149 -7.00 -2.17 12.83
CA VAL A 149 -6.46 -1.87 14.15
C VAL A 149 -4.94 -1.84 14.04
N ALA A 150 -4.32 -0.88 14.72
CA ALA A 150 -2.87 -0.80 14.78
C ALA A 150 -2.41 -0.42 16.19
N SER A 151 -1.29 -1.01 16.63
CA SER A 151 -0.56 -0.58 17.82
C SER A 151 0.30 0.61 17.44
N ILE A 152 0.01 1.77 18.02
CA ILE A 152 0.69 3.03 17.77
C ILE A 152 1.41 3.43 19.04
N SER A 153 2.73 3.52 18.96
CA SER A 153 3.58 3.99 20.05
C SER A 153 3.93 5.44 19.79
N ASN A 154 3.44 6.31 20.67
CA ASN A 154 3.79 7.74 20.65
C ASN A 154 4.64 8.04 21.88
N GLY A 155 5.79 8.66 21.69
CA GLY A 155 6.70 9.05 22.76
C GLY A 155 7.12 10.52 22.67
N TYR A 156 7.24 11.16 23.79
CA TYR A 156 7.83 12.51 23.92
C TYR A 156 9.00 12.47 24.88
N ARG A 157 10.18 12.82 24.37
CA ARG A 157 11.40 12.97 25.17
C ARG A 157 11.68 14.46 25.34
N TYR A 158 11.90 14.89 26.57
CA TYR A 158 12.31 16.27 26.86
C TYR A 158 13.40 16.29 27.91
N THR A 159 14.27 17.28 27.77
CA THR A 159 15.39 17.48 28.67
C THR A 159 15.06 18.61 29.64
N ILE A 160 15.19 18.34 30.93
CA ILE A 160 15.07 19.35 31.98
C ILE A 160 16.48 19.64 32.51
N GLN A 161 16.93 20.89 32.39
CA GLN A 161 18.12 21.37 33.11
C GLN A 161 17.74 21.79 34.52
N LYS A 162 18.28 21.11 35.51
CA LYS A 162 18.10 21.44 36.94
C LYS A 162 19.47 21.70 37.56
N GLY A 163 19.92 22.96 37.49
CA GLY A 163 21.30 23.35 37.89
C GLY A 163 22.35 22.80 36.94
N CYS A 164 23.34 22.06 37.45
CA CYS A 164 24.38 21.41 36.64
C CYS A 164 23.97 20.02 36.13
N ASP A 165 22.79 19.51 36.50
CA ASP A 165 22.31 18.19 36.12
C ASP A 165 21.31 18.27 34.94
N THR A 166 21.57 17.46 33.94
CA THR A 166 20.68 17.29 32.79
C THR A 166 19.87 16.01 32.96
N LEU A 167 18.56 16.13 33.21
CA LEU A 167 17.64 15.01 33.34
C LEU A 167 16.82 14.84 32.06
N GLN A 168 16.93 13.68 31.43
CA GLN A 168 16.06 13.30 30.31
C GLN A 168 14.84 12.60 30.87
N GLN A 169 13.65 13.12 30.57
CA GLN A 169 12.39 12.46 30.85
C GLN A 169 11.76 11.96 29.55
N PHE A 170 11.26 10.73 29.62
CA PHE A 170 10.60 10.05 28.52
C PHE A 170 9.18 9.68 28.95
N ILE A 171 8.20 10.13 28.16
CA ILE A 171 6.80 9.72 28.31
C ILE A 171 6.44 8.97 27.03
N SER A 172 6.11 7.69 27.16
CA SER A 172 5.58 6.89 26.04
C SER A 172 4.20 6.39 26.39
N ASP A 173 3.35 6.39 25.38
CA ASP A 173 2.01 5.80 25.42
C ASP A 173 1.84 4.89 24.23
N GLU A 174 1.50 3.65 24.49
CA GLU A 174 1.18 2.65 23.46
C GLU A 174 -0.32 2.43 23.47
N GLN A 175 -0.96 2.76 22.36
CA GLN A 175 -2.41 2.64 22.20
C GLN A 175 -2.74 1.79 20.98
N VAL A 176 -3.73 0.92 21.13
CA VAL A 176 -4.36 0.24 19.99
C VAL A 176 -5.46 1.15 19.46
N LYS A 177 -5.34 1.54 18.22
CA LYS A 177 -6.32 2.39 17.54
C LYS A 177 -7.00 1.64 16.41
N ALA A 178 -8.31 1.87 16.30
CA ALA A 178 -9.08 1.45 15.15
C ALA A 178 -9.18 2.60 14.14
N GLY A 179 -9.22 2.26 12.86
CA GLY A 179 -9.30 3.23 11.77
C GLY A 179 -9.96 2.66 10.53
N LEU A 180 -10.25 3.54 9.58
CA LEU A 180 -10.76 3.18 8.27
C LEU A 180 -9.59 2.88 7.34
N ILE A 181 -9.74 1.82 6.52
CA ILE A 181 -8.77 1.42 5.52
C ILE A 181 -9.44 1.40 4.16
N ALA A 182 -8.79 1.96 3.16
CA ALA A 182 -9.18 1.88 1.77
C ALA A 182 -7.94 1.66 0.90
N GLY A 183 -8.12 0.97 -0.21
CA GLY A 183 -7.03 0.71 -1.14
C GLY A 183 -7.43 -0.11 -2.33
N GLY A 184 -6.44 -0.62 -3.04
CA GLY A 184 -6.67 -1.45 -4.21
C GLY A 184 -5.37 -1.95 -4.81
N GLY A 185 -5.50 -2.81 -5.79
CA GLY A 185 -4.35 -3.43 -6.41
C GLY A 185 -4.72 -4.39 -7.52
N PHE A 186 -3.73 -5.21 -7.85
CA PHE A 186 -3.84 -6.22 -8.88
C PHE A 186 -3.36 -7.56 -8.35
N GLU A 187 -4.03 -8.62 -8.78
CA GLU A 187 -3.63 -10.01 -8.57
C GLU A 187 -3.42 -10.70 -9.90
N TYR A 188 -2.39 -11.52 -10.00
CA TYR A 188 -2.11 -12.31 -11.19
C TYR A 188 -1.95 -13.79 -10.84
N ALA A 189 -2.76 -14.64 -11.47
CA ALA A 189 -2.73 -16.09 -11.29
C ALA A 189 -1.65 -16.73 -12.18
N PHE A 190 -0.50 -17.02 -11.62
CA PHE A 190 0.59 -17.72 -12.31
C PHE A 190 0.22 -19.16 -12.64
N THR A 191 -0.46 -19.81 -11.70
CA THR A 191 -1.01 -21.16 -11.84
C THR A 191 -2.46 -21.19 -11.35
N GLN A 192 -3.09 -22.38 -11.30
CA GLN A 192 -4.43 -22.52 -10.72
C GLN A 192 -4.48 -22.22 -9.21
N HIS A 193 -3.35 -22.40 -8.51
CA HIS A 193 -3.27 -22.24 -7.06
C HIS A 193 -2.39 -21.09 -6.61
N PHE A 194 -1.38 -20.67 -7.38
CA PHE A 194 -0.45 -19.62 -6.98
C PHE A 194 -0.79 -18.29 -7.63
N VAL A 195 -0.99 -17.28 -6.78
CA VAL A 195 -1.36 -15.92 -7.16
C VAL A 195 -0.36 -14.93 -6.57
N GLY A 196 0.18 -14.05 -7.40
CA GLY A 196 0.94 -12.88 -6.95
C GLY A 196 0.03 -11.67 -6.83
N ARG A 197 0.34 -10.76 -5.90
CA ARG A 197 -0.41 -9.54 -5.60
C ARG A 197 0.50 -8.34 -5.50
N GLY A 198 0.05 -7.19 -6.03
CA GLY A 198 0.56 -5.87 -5.74
C GLY A 198 -0.59 -5.00 -5.24
N GLU A 199 -0.44 -4.34 -4.08
CA GLU A 199 -1.52 -3.61 -3.43
C GLU A 199 -1.00 -2.35 -2.75
N TYR A 200 -1.80 -1.28 -2.80
CA TYR A 200 -1.64 -0.07 -2.02
C TYR A 200 -2.81 0.10 -1.06
N LEU A 201 -2.51 0.41 0.19
CA LEU A 201 -3.49 0.67 1.24
C LEU A 201 -3.21 2.02 1.89
N TYR A 202 -4.28 2.76 2.11
CA TYR A 202 -4.33 3.94 2.94
C TYR A 202 -5.15 3.63 4.19
N ALA A 203 -4.63 3.95 5.36
CA ALA A 203 -5.31 3.78 6.63
C ALA A 203 -5.30 5.10 7.41
N ASN A 204 -6.45 5.49 7.93
CA ASN A 204 -6.62 6.66 8.79
C ASN A 204 -7.10 6.21 10.17
N TYR A 205 -6.22 6.38 11.17
CA TYR A 205 -6.48 6.00 12.57
C TYR A 205 -6.97 7.18 13.42
N GLY A 206 -7.37 8.29 12.78
CA GLY A 206 -7.87 9.47 13.46
C GLY A 206 -6.79 10.26 14.20
N SER A 207 -7.22 11.15 15.09
CA SER A 207 -6.31 11.99 15.87
C SER A 207 -6.11 11.50 17.29
N THR A 208 -4.95 11.85 17.87
CA THR A 208 -4.60 11.66 19.29
C THR A 208 -4.25 13.01 19.88
N THR A 209 -4.90 13.39 20.98
CA THR A 209 -4.55 14.60 21.71
C THR A 209 -3.78 14.21 22.97
N LEU A 210 -2.55 14.68 23.10
CA LEU A 210 -1.76 14.63 24.32
C LEU A 210 -1.83 15.99 25.03
N SER A 211 -2.18 15.99 26.31
CA SER A 211 -2.24 17.21 27.12
C SER A 211 -1.16 17.19 28.20
N GLY A 212 -0.25 18.16 28.16
CA GLY A 212 0.78 18.35 29.17
C GLY A 212 0.33 19.26 30.33
N ARG A 213 1.06 19.23 31.47
CA ARG A 213 0.77 20.00 32.67
C ARG A 213 0.79 21.52 32.44
N ASP A 214 1.56 22.01 31.48
CA ASP A 214 1.77 23.46 31.22
C ASP A 214 0.82 24.03 30.17
N ARG A 215 -0.45 23.56 30.09
CA ARG A 215 -1.39 23.92 29.02
C ARG A 215 -0.86 23.65 27.61
N THR A 216 0.04 22.70 27.51
CA THR A 216 0.53 22.20 26.22
C THR A 216 -0.48 21.20 25.70
N ARG A 217 -0.95 21.40 24.48
CA ARG A 217 -1.82 20.49 23.74
C ARG A 217 -1.11 20.12 22.44
N VAL A 218 -0.94 18.82 22.21
CA VAL A 218 -0.38 18.30 20.96
C VAL A 218 -1.41 17.38 20.36
N GLU A 219 -1.83 17.67 19.14
CA GLU A 219 -2.78 16.85 18.39
C GLU A 219 -2.04 16.19 17.23
N PHE A 220 -2.06 14.85 17.20
CA PHE A 220 -1.43 14.04 16.16
C PHE A 220 -2.51 13.45 15.26
N HIS A 221 -2.40 13.67 13.96
CA HIS A 221 -3.14 12.95 12.95
C HIS A 221 -2.32 11.74 12.50
N ASN A 222 -2.88 10.53 12.62
CA ASN A 222 -2.16 9.30 12.34
C ASN A 222 -2.67 8.67 11.03
N GLU A 223 -1.85 8.77 10.01
CA GLU A 223 -2.11 8.18 8.71
C GLU A 223 -1.02 7.17 8.36
N MET A 224 -1.40 6.10 7.67
CA MET A 224 -0.47 5.07 7.21
C MET A 224 -0.72 4.75 5.75
N HIS A 225 0.34 4.76 4.97
CA HIS A 225 0.38 4.30 3.59
C HIS A 225 1.20 3.01 3.53
N LEU A 226 0.64 1.97 2.93
CA LEU A 226 1.29 0.67 2.79
C LEU A 226 1.29 0.26 1.33
N VAL A 227 2.48 0.14 0.74
CA VAL A 227 2.70 -0.49 -0.57
C VAL A 227 3.24 -1.87 -0.32
N ARG A 228 2.52 -2.90 -0.73
CA ARG A 228 2.89 -4.30 -0.46
C ARG A 228 2.80 -5.18 -1.70
N VAL A 229 3.67 -6.16 -1.73
CA VAL A 229 3.62 -7.29 -2.65
C VAL A 229 3.38 -8.56 -1.85
N GLY A 230 2.69 -9.52 -2.44
CA GLY A 230 2.34 -10.75 -1.74
C GLY A 230 2.23 -11.93 -2.68
N ALA A 231 2.23 -13.11 -2.09
CA ALA A 231 1.93 -14.35 -2.76
C ALA A 231 0.93 -15.15 -1.93
N SER A 232 -0.04 -15.78 -2.60
CA SER A 232 -1.07 -16.59 -1.96
C SER A 232 -1.28 -17.91 -2.66
N TYR A 233 -1.74 -18.87 -1.89
CA TYR A 233 -2.25 -20.15 -2.34
C TYR A 233 -3.77 -20.12 -2.31
N ARG A 234 -4.39 -20.61 -3.38
CA ARG A 234 -5.84 -20.77 -3.52
C ARG A 234 -6.20 -22.24 -3.42
N PHE A 235 -7.25 -22.51 -2.68
CA PHE A 235 -7.79 -23.84 -2.41
C PHE A 235 -8.88 -24.23 -3.40
#